data_a4dbc3c8cb77697def38dea95893b6e0
#
_entry.id   a4dbc3c8cb77697def38dea95893b6e0
#
_cell.length_a   1.000
_cell.length_b   1.000
_cell.length_c   1.000
_cell.angle_alpha   90.00
_cell.angle_beta   90.00
_cell.angle_gamma   90.00
#
_symmetry.space_group_name_H-M   'P 1'
#
loop_
_entity.id
_entity.type
_entity.pdbx_description
1 polymer ?
#
loop_
_entity_poly.entity_id
_entity_poly.type
_entity_poly.pdbx_seq_one_letter_code
_entity_poly.pdbx_strand_id
1 'polypeptide(L)'
;EEQGNRPAVGFDRYDILIFGNKMIKIEERMKRIVLLCLLLVSVLPLKAQDMAAVFIAMPDEYVPQLEDAWRKDLVDLYRSNEKARLKNNMNGYSTLEKLTDNYLLLQSTERTTIEMKLLPLVNNTFVICQVVTVKGPVADSRVSFFSPDWKLLDATDMLTPVAADWFIREDADKSSVTYIESTSRLDMDLFRFQLSPDDYTLTQTYTTPEYLDKETQKKLKPFLKDAPKVFTWKKSSFE
;
A
#
# COMPACT_ATOMS: atom_id res chain seq x y z
N GLU A 1 69.91 63.81 -8.39
CA GLU A 1 68.74 63.46 -7.55
C GLU A 1 67.47 63.73 -8.32
N GLU A 2 66.91 62.71 -8.95
CA GLU A 2 65.63 62.76 -9.67
C GLU A 2 64.53 62.12 -8.85
N GLN A 3 63.65 62.93 -8.28
CA GLN A 3 62.46 62.46 -7.63
C GLN A 3 61.41 62.10 -8.66
N GLY A 4 61.16 60.84 -8.86
CA GLY A 4 60.11 60.33 -9.72
C GLY A 4 58.73 60.61 -9.15
N ASN A 5 57.97 61.46 -9.75
CA ASN A 5 56.58 61.77 -9.49
C ASN A 5 55.74 60.68 -10.07
N ARG A 6 55.09 59.80 -9.20
CA ARG A 6 54.08 58.83 -9.63
C ARG A 6 52.72 59.55 -9.71
N PRO A 7 51.99 59.44 -10.83
CA PRO A 7 50.65 60.01 -10.88
C PRO A 7 49.71 59.19 -10.04
N ALA A 8 48.98 59.88 -9.17
CA ALA A 8 47.85 59.27 -8.44
C ALA A 8 46.76 58.93 -9.47
N VAL A 9 46.42 57.63 -9.56
CA VAL A 9 45.29 57.15 -10.34
C VAL A 9 44.00 57.55 -9.60
N GLY A 10 43.49 58.75 -10.00
CA GLY A 10 42.16 59.17 -9.53
C GLY A 10 41.09 58.37 -10.24
N PHE A 11 40.35 57.55 -9.48
CA PHE A 11 39.14 56.95 -10.01
C PHE A 11 38.11 58.07 -10.22
N ASP A 12 37.66 58.23 -11.47
CA ASP A 12 36.67 59.21 -11.83
C ASP A 12 35.29 58.82 -11.23
N ARG A 13 34.52 59.77 -10.73
CA ARG A 13 33.24 59.66 -10.16
C ARG A 13 32.24 58.85 -11.04
N TYR A 14 32.45 58.91 -12.35
CA TYR A 14 31.72 58.19 -13.39
C TYR A 14 32.02 56.69 -13.36
N ASP A 15 33.25 56.26 -13.09
CA ASP A 15 33.62 54.84 -13.02
C ASP A 15 32.99 54.14 -11.81
N ILE A 16 32.87 54.83 -10.69
CA ILE A 16 32.23 54.31 -9.46
C ILE A 16 30.73 54.11 -9.67
N LEU A 17 30.06 55.05 -10.38
CA LEU A 17 28.63 54.93 -10.71
C LEU A 17 28.34 53.81 -11.71
N ILE A 18 29.20 53.59 -12.71
CA ILE A 18 29.09 52.51 -13.68
C ILE A 18 29.30 51.15 -12.99
N PHE A 19 30.28 51.06 -12.08
CA PHE A 19 30.56 49.86 -11.32
C PHE A 19 29.39 49.52 -10.35
N GLY A 20 28.83 50.49 -9.66
CA GLY A 20 27.67 50.37 -8.81
C GLY A 20 26.43 49.85 -9.56
N ASN A 21 26.10 50.43 -10.73
CA ASN A 21 24.99 49.99 -11.57
C ASN A 21 25.19 48.58 -12.15
N LYS A 22 26.45 48.21 -12.44
CA LYS A 22 26.77 46.85 -12.92
C LYS A 22 26.63 45.79 -11.82
N MET A 23 27.02 46.14 -10.59
CA MET A 23 26.86 45.27 -9.42
C MET A 23 25.38 45.05 -9.07
N ILE A 24 24.55 46.10 -9.10
CA ILE A 24 23.09 46.01 -8.86
C ILE A 24 22.43 45.11 -9.91
N LYS A 25 22.80 45.23 -11.20
CA LYS A 25 22.27 44.37 -12.27
C LYS A 25 22.70 42.89 -12.11
N ILE A 26 23.90 42.65 -11.59
CA ILE A 26 24.37 41.27 -11.31
C ILE A 26 23.59 40.67 -10.15
N GLU A 27 23.36 41.45 -9.09
CA GLU A 27 22.58 40.98 -7.93
C GLU A 27 21.13 40.68 -8.30
N GLU A 28 20.48 41.51 -9.10
CA GLU A 28 19.13 41.25 -9.62
C GLU A 28 19.06 40.00 -10.51
N ARG A 29 20.08 39.78 -11.36
CA ARG A 29 20.19 38.57 -12.17
C ARG A 29 20.39 37.33 -11.32
N MET A 30 21.22 37.38 -10.30
CA MET A 30 21.43 36.28 -9.36
C MET A 30 20.15 35.95 -8.59
N LYS A 31 19.42 36.97 -8.09
CA LYS A 31 18.11 36.75 -7.43
C LYS A 31 17.10 36.06 -8.35
N ARG A 32 17.05 36.46 -9.63
CA ARG A 32 16.15 35.78 -10.62
C ARG A 32 16.59 34.36 -10.92
N ILE A 33 17.88 34.09 -11.02
CA ILE A 33 18.40 32.72 -11.23
C ILE A 33 18.11 31.84 -10.02
N VAL A 34 18.32 32.32 -8.80
CA VAL A 34 17.99 31.60 -7.56
C VAL A 34 16.50 31.34 -7.46
N LEU A 35 15.65 32.31 -7.80
CA LEU A 35 14.18 32.12 -7.83
C LEU A 35 13.76 31.09 -8.87
N LEU A 36 14.40 31.11 -10.06
CA LEU A 36 14.15 30.14 -11.13
C LEU A 36 14.60 28.73 -10.74
N CYS A 37 15.73 28.59 -10.06
CA CYS A 37 16.21 27.31 -9.51
C CYS A 37 15.29 26.79 -8.42
N LEU A 38 14.79 27.66 -7.53
CA LEU A 38 13.80 27.29 -6.51
C LEU A 38 12.48 26.81 -7.13
N LEU A 39 12.00 27.49 -8.19
CA LEU A 39 10.83 27.07 -8.97
C LEU A 39 11.06 25.73 -9.68
N LEU A 40 12.22 25.48 -10.23
CA LEU A 40 12.56 24.20 -10.88
C LEU A 40 12.63 23.03 -9.91
N VAL A 41 13.10 23.25 -8.68
CA VAL A 41 13.14 22.23 -7.62
C VAL A 41 11.72 21.87 -7.15
N SER A 42 10.77 22.81 -7.17
CA SER A 42 9.37 22.57 -6.80
C SER A 42 8.56 21.74 -7.82
N VAL A 43 9.09 21.53 -9.03
CA VAL A 43 8.45 20.76 -10.12
C VAL A 43 8.99 19.32 -10.19
N LEU A 44 9.92 18.92 -9.31
CA LEU A 44 10.30 17.51 -9.25
C LEU A 44 9.05 16.71 -8.85
N PRO A 45 8.56 15.79 -9.70
CA PRO A 45 7.43 14.96 -9.32
C PRO A 45 7.85 14.18 -8.07
N LEU A 46 7.21 14.45 -6.94
CA LEU A 46 7.17 13.47 -5.85
C LEU A 46 6.74 12.16 -6.53
N LYS A 47 7.59 11.14 -6.49
CA LYS A 47 7.16 9.81 -6.94
C LYS A 47 5.94 9.46 -6.11
N ALA A 48 4.75 9.70 -6.67
CA ALA A 48 3.52 9.17 -6.13
C ALA A 48 3.68 7.66 -6.02
N GLN A 49 3.17 7.09 -4.94
CA GLN A 49 3.07 5.65 -4.82
C GLN A 49 2.36 5.14 -6.08
N ASP A 50 3.00 4.26 -6.84
CA ASP A 50 2.41 3.68 -8.06
C ASP A 50 2.25 2.17 -7.86
N MET A 51 1.06 1.78 -7.44
CA MET A 51 0.71 0.37 -7.26
C MET A 51 0.92 -0.44 -8.53
N ALA A 52 0.71 0.15 -9.70
CA ALA A 52 0.93 -0.54 -10.96
C ALA A 52 2.41 -0.91 -11.14
N ALA A 53 3.33 0.03 -10.86
CA ALA A 53 4.76 -0.25 -10.92
C ALA A 53 5.18 -1.31 -9.90
N VAL A 54 4.63 -1.25 -8.68
CA VAL A 54 4.87 -2.24 -7.62
C VAL A 54 4.36 -3.62 -8.05
N PHE A 55 3.17 -3.70 -8.65
CA PHE A 55 2.60 -4.97 -9.14
C PHE A 55 3.42 -5.58 -10.29
N ILE A 56 3.85 -4.78 -11.26
CA ILE A 56 4.69 -5.26 -12.37
C ILE A 56 6.03 -5.80 -11.84
N ALA A 57 6.64 -5.10 -10.87
CA ALA A 57 7.92 -5.49 -10.26
C ALA A 57 7.83 -6.63 -9.24
N MET A 58 6.63 -7.15 -8.95
CA MET A 58 6.44 -8.24 -7.99
C MET A 58 7.20 -9.50 -8.48
N PRO A 59 7.98 -10.19 -7.62
CA PRO A 59 8.59 -11.46 -7.97
C PRO A 59 7.56 -12.54 -8.33
N ASP A 60 7.86 -13.37 -9.33
CA ASP A 60 6.95 -14.40 -9.84
C ASP A 60 6.58 -15.45 -8.77
N GLU A 61 7.43 -15.64 -7.77
CA GLU A 61 7.15 -16.53 -6.62
C GLU A 61 5.90 -16.14 -5.82
N TYR A 62 5.52 -14.85 -5.82
CA TYR A 62 4.33 -14.37 -5.11
C TYR A 62 3.06 -14.41 -5.98
N VAL A 63 3.20 -14.60 -7.29
CA VAL A 63 2.10 -14.77 -8.24
C VAL A 63 2.52 -15.69 -9.40
N PRO A 64 2.79 -16.97 -9.14
CA PRO A 64 3.36 -17.90 -10.14
C PRO A 64 2.45 -18.13 -11.36
N GLN A 65 1.21 -17.64 -11.33
CA GLN A 65 0.28 -17.68 -12.47
C GLN A 65 0.61 -16.65 -13.54
N LEU A 66 1.35 -15.58 -13.22
CA LEU A 66 1.56 -14.41 -14.07
C LEU A 66 3.03 -13.99 -14.07
N GLU A 67 3.68 -14.04 -15.21
CA GLU A 67 5.00 -13.45 -15.44
C GLU A 67 4.89 -11.90 -15.47
N ASP A 68 6.02 -11.22 -15.33
CA ASP A 68 6.09 -9.73 -15.30
C ASP A 68 5.49 -9.09 -16.57
N ALA A 69 5.73 -9.65 -17.75
CA ALA A 69 5.13 -9.19 -19.01
C ALA A 69 3.60 -9.23 -18.97
N TRP A 70 3.02 -10.30 -18.43
CA TRP A 70 1.56 -10.42 -18.34
C TRP A 70 0.94 -9.52 -17.27
N ARG A 71 1.68 -9.26 -16.18
CA ARG A 71 1.26 -8.25 -15.19
C ARG A 71 1.20 -6.87 -15.82
N LYS A 72 2.19 -6.54 -16.67
CA LYS A 72 2.20 -5.30 -17.43
C LYS A 72 1.00 -5.23 -18.39
N ASP A 73 0.75 -6.29 -19.14
CA ASP A 73 -0.40 -6.34 -20.07
C ASP A 73 -1.73 -6.15 -19.33
N LEU A 74 -1.91 -6.77 -18.16
CA LEU A 74 -3.11 -6.55 -17.33
C LEU A 74 -3.28 -5.09 -16.91
N VAL A 75 -2.18 -4.42 -16.52
CA VAL A 75 -2.19 -2.99 -16.16
C VAL A 75 -2.54 -2.12 -17.37
N ASP A 76 -1.97 -2.44 -18.54
CA ASP A 76 -2.21 -1.68 -19.78
C ASP A 76 -3.67 -1.82 -20.22
N LEU A 77 -4.26 -3.04 -20.20
CA LEU A 77 -5.67 -3.29 -20.45
C LEU A 77 -6.56 -2.51 -19.47
N TYR A 78 -6.27 -2.57 -18.17
CA TYR A 78 -7.05 -1.86 -17.15
C TYR A 78 -7.04 -0.35 -17.37
N ARG A 79 -5.87 0.23 -17.66
CA ARG A 79 -5.72 1.67 -17.95
C ARG A 79 -6.42 2.11 -19.23
N SER A 80 -6.56 1.20 -20.20
CA SER A 80 -7.31 1.43 -21.45
C SER A 80 -8.81 1.25 -21.30
N ASN A 81 -9.31 1.00 -20.07
CA ASN A 81 -10.72 0.64 -19.78
C ASN A 81 -11.21 -0.60 -20.55
N GLU A 82 -10.28 -1.50 -20.87
CA GLU A 82 -10.59 -2.80 -21.44
C GLU A 82 -10.72 -3.85 -20.33
N LYS A 83 -11.28 -5.03 -20.69
CA LYS A 83 -11.37 -6.14 -19.73
C LYS A 83 -9.97 -6.68 -19.45
N ALA A 84 -9.40 -6.32 -18.31
CA ALA A 84 -8.07 -6.73 -17.87
C ALA A 84 -8.06 -8.19 -17.43
N ARG A 85 -8.20 -9.13 -18.40
CA ARG A 85 -8.26 -10.58 -18.18
C ARG A 85 -7.39 -11.30 -19.17
N LEU A 86 -6.46 -12.14 -18.67
CA LEU A 86 -5.53 -12.92 -19.49
C LEU A 86 -5.56 -14.39 -19.09
N LYS A 87 -5.24 -15.27 -20.05
CA LYS A 87 -4.97 -16.68 -19.76
C LYS A 87 -3.62 -16.76 -19.02
N ASN A 88 -3.57 -17.53 -17.94
CA ASN A 88 -2.40 -17.67 -17.09
C ASN A 88 -1.64 -18.99 -17.32
N ASN A 89 -0.45 -19.15 -16.68
CA ASN A 89 0.42 -20.33 -16.76
C ASN A 89 -0.24 -21.64 -16.29
N MET A 90 -1.31 -21.55 -15.49
CA MET A 90 -2.03 -22.72 -14.96
C MET A 90 -3.26 -23.09 -15.78
N ASN A 91 -3.31 -22.68 -17.07
CA ASN A 91 -4.43 -22.89 -17.99
C ASN A 91 -5.78 -22.31 -17.54
N GLY A 92 -5.79 -21.47 -16.51
CA GLY A 92 -6.94 -20.68 -16.07
C GLY A 92 -6.88 -19.24 -16.58
N TYR A 93 -7.59 -18.37 -15.89
CA TYR A 93 -7.59 -16.94 -16.18
C TYR A 93 -7.26 -16.15 -14.94
N SER A 94 -6.51 -15.06 -15.12
CA SER A 94 -6.30 -14.03 -14.12
C SER A 94 -6.95 -12.73 -14.58
N THR A 95 -7.54 -12.00 -13.63
CA THR A 95 -8.28 -10.76 -13.91
C THR A 95 -7.85 -9.68 -12.91
N LEU A 96 -7.44 -8.53 -13.41
CA LEU A 96 -7.19 -7.34 -12.59
C LEU A 96 -8.54 -6.61 -12.40
N GLU A 97 -9.11 -6.77 -11.20
CA GLU A 97 -10.46 -6.28 -10.88
C GLU A 97 -10.47 -4.80 -10.47
N LYS A 98 -9.43 -4.35 -9.75
CA LYS A 98 -9.30 -2.96 -9.30
C LYS A 98 -7.82 -2.56 -9.23
N LEU A 99 -7.55 -1.34 -9.68
CA LEU A 99 -6.24 -0.70 -9.58
C LEU A 99 -6.42 0.78 -9.29
N THR A 100 -5.75 1.24 -8.24
CA THR A 100 -5.62 2.68 -7.89
C THR A 100 -4.15 2.99 -7.63
N ASP A 101 -3.81 4.21 -7.26
CA ASP A 101 -2.43 4.60 -6.96
C ASP A 101 -1.82 3.78 -5.81
N ASN A 102 -2.65 3.31 -4.87
CA ASN A 102 -2.18 2.61 -3.66
C ASN A 102 -2.89 1.29 -3.35
N TYR A 103 -3.80 0.82 -4.22
CA TYR A 103 -4.54 -0.43 -4.00
C TYR A 103 -4.66 -1.24 -5.29
N LEU A 104 -4.63 -2.56 -5.15
CA LEU A 104 -4.87 -3.51 -6.23
C LEU A 104 -5.70 -4.69 -5.74
N LEU A 105 -6.63 -5.15 -6.58
CA LEU A 105 -7.34 -6.41 -6.44
C LEU A 105 -7.15 -7.24 -7.72
N LEU A 106 -6.47 -8.38 -7.58
CA LEU A 106 -6.25 -9.37 -8.62
C LEU A 106 -6.98 -10.66 -8.27
N GLN A 107 -7.83 -11.13 -9.15
CA GLN A 107 -8.26 -12.52 -9.17
C GLN A 107 -7.20 -13.34 -9.91
N SER A 108 -6.28 -13.98 -9.17
CA SER A 108 -5.15 -14.72 -9.77
C SER A 108 -5.58 -16.08 -10.34
N THR A 109 -6.60 -16.72 -9.72
CA THR A 109 -7.28 -17.93 -10.22
C THR A 109 -8.77 -17.85 -9.89
N GLU A 110 -9.57 -18.81 -10.31
CA GLU A 110 -11.01 -18.86 -9.97
C GLU A 110 -11.26 -18.88 -8.44
N ARG A 111 -10.31 -19.40 -7.68
CA ARG A 111 -10.44 -19.58 -6.22
C ARG A 111 -9.48 -18.72 -5.41
N THR A 112 -8.62 -17.94 -6.03
CA THR A 112 -7.59 -17.17 -5.30
C THR A 112 -7.65 -15.71 -5.72
N THR A 113 -7.73 -14.84 -4.72
CA THR A 113 -7.59 -13.40 -4.89
C THR A 113 -6.34 -12.89 -4.18
N ILE A 114 -5.72 -11.88 -4.74
CA ILE A 114 -4.60 -11.14 -4.15
C ILE A 114 -5.04 -9.69 -4.05
N GLU A 115 -5.09 -9.18 -2.83
CA GLU A 115 -5.25 -7.75 -2.55
C GLU A 115 -3.90 -7.17 -2.14
N MET A 116 -3.59 -5.98 -2.61
CA MET A 116 -2.40 -5.25 -2.18
C MET A 116 -2.74 -3.82 -1.81
N LYS A 117 -2.09 -3.30 -0.78
CA LYS A 117 -2.17 -1.89 -0.35
C LYS A 117 -0.79 -1.36 -0.05
N LEU A 118 -0.49 -0.16 -0.55
CA LEU A 118 0.71 0.59 -0.16
C LEU A 118 0.39 1.37 1.11
N LEU A 119 1.00 0.97 2.22
CA LEU A 119 0.78 1.55 3.54
C LEU A 119 1.87 2.59 3.82
N PRO A 120 1.51 3.87 4.03
CA PRO A 120 2.50 4.93 4.20
C PRO A 120 3.26 4.80 5.52
N LEU A 121 4.55 5.11 5.49
CA LEU A 121 5.42 5.25 6.65
C LEU A 121 5.78 6.72 6.91
N VAL A 122 6.18 7.03 8.14
CA VAL A 122 6.53 8.39 8.59
C VAL A 122 7.72 9.02 7.85
N ASN A 123 8.55 8.22 7.20
CA ASN A 123 9.72 8.63 6.41
C ASN A 123 9.42 8.86 4.92
N ASN A 124 8.14 9.02 4.54
CA ASN A 124 7.65 9.17 3.16
C ASN A 124 7.97 7.96 2.24
N THR A 125 8.20 6.79 2.82
CA THR A 125 8.22 5.51 2.12
C THR A 125 6.92 4.74 2.40
N PHE A 126 6.86 3.48 1.99
CA PHE A 126 5.69 2.63 2.23
C PHE A 126 6.09 1.18 2.51
N VAL A 127 5.15 0.45 3.08
CA VAL A 127 5.17 -1.01 3.16
C VAL A 127 4.11 -1.55 2.21
N ILE A 128 4.41 -2.64 1.52
CA ILE A 128 3.43 -3.38 0.72
C ILE A 128 2.73 -4.38 1.65
N CYS A 129 1.44 -4.18 1.90
CA CYS A 129 0.60 -5.19 2.54
C CYS A 129 -0.07 -6.02 1.46
N GLN A 130 0.12 -7.34 1.50
CA GLN A 130 -0.51 -8.30 0.60
C GLN A 130 -1.42 -9.23 1.39
N VAL A 131 -2.64 -9.40 0.92
CA VAL A 131 -3.60 -10.39 1.41
C VAL A 131 -3.88 -11.37 0.29
N VAL A 132 -3.53 -12.63 0.52
CA VAL A 132 -3.87 -13.74 -0.38
C VAL A 132 -5.01 -14.52 0.23
N THR A 133 -6.16 -14.53 -0.46
CA THR A 133 -7.35 -15.26 -0.01
C THR A 133 -7.62 -16.44 -0.92
N VAL A 134 -7.73 -17.64 -0.34
CA VAL A 134 -8.14 -18.84 -1.03
C VAL A 134 -9.60 -19.15 -0.68
N LYS A 135 -10.43 -19.26 -1.69
CA LYS A 135 -11.84 -19.66 -1.59
C LYS A 135 -11.92 -21.18 -1.70
N GLY A 136 -11.78 -21.86 -0.55
CA GLY A 136 -12.05 -23.28 -0.41
C GLY A 136 -13.55 -23.52 -0.19
N PRO A 137 -13.95 -24.47 0.67
CA PRO A 137 -15.33 -24.52 1.18
C PRO A 137 -15.73 -23.23 1.88
N VAL A 138 -14.78 -22.60 2.57
CA VAL A 138 -14.88 -21.24 3.11
C VAL A 138 -13.59 -20.47 2.80
N ALA A 139 -13.65 -19.15 2.87
CA ALA A 139 -12.49 -18.30 2.57
C ALA A 139 -11.50 -18.33 3.74
N ASP A 140 -10.21 -18.48 3.40
CA ASP A 140 -9.10 -18.29 4.33
C ASP A 140 -8.06 -17.37 3.72
N SER A 141 -7.39 -16.55 4.53
CA SER A 141 -6.48 -15.52 4.06
C SER A 141 -5.16 -15.53 4.82
N ARG A 142 -4.10 -15.25 4.07
CA ARG A 142 -2.77 -14.98 4.60
C ARG A 142 -2.41 -13.52 4.34
N VAL A 143 -1.96 -12.82 5.38
CA VAL A 143 -1.43 -11.45 5.31
C VAL A 143 0.09 -11.50 5.33
N SER A 144 0.73 -10.77 4.43
CA SER A 144 2.18 -10.65 4.35
C SER A 144 2.56 -9.19 4.11
N PHE A 145 3.72 -8.78 4.62
CA PHE A 145 4.25 -7.44 4.45
C PHE A 145 5.60 -7.49 3.75
N PHE A 146 5.82 -6.54 2.83
CA PHE A 146 7.07 -6.44 2.10
C PHE A 146 7.56 -5.00 2.07
N SER A 147 8.89 -4.85 1.99
CA SER A 147 9.50 -3.57 1.64
C SER A 147 9.22 -3.19 0.17
N PRO A 148 9.48 -1.94 -0.25
CA PRO A 148 9.28 -1.53 -1.64
C PRO A 148 10.07 -2.34 -2.67
N ASP A 149 11.14 -3.01 -2.27
CA ASP A 149 11.97 -3.92 -3.08
C ASP A 149 11.60 -5.41 -2.90
N TRP A 150 10.38 -5.69 -2.43
CA TRP A 150 9.80 -7.03 -2.26
C TRP A 150 10.52 -7.97 -1.30
N LYS A 151 11.27 -7.44 -0.33
CA LYS A 151 11.80 -8.25 0.77
C LYS A 151 10.70 -8.49 1.79
N LEU A 152 10.49 -9.75 2.15
CA LEU A 152 9.53 -10.12 3.21
C LEU A 152 9.95 -9.50 4.54
N LEU A 153 9.00 -8.88 5.22
CA LEU A 153 9.15 -8.26 6.53
C LEU A 153 8.50 -9.14 7.61
N ASP A 154 8.97 -9.01 8.84
CA ASP A 154 8.31 -9.65 9.98
C ASP A 154 6.95 -8.98 10.22
N ALA A 155 5.88 -9.77 10.18
CA ALA A 155 4.52 -9.28 10.33
C ALA A 155 4.14 -9.05 11.81
N THR A 156 4.87 -9.58 12.77
CA THR A 156 4.48 -9.59 14.20
C THR A 156 4.38 -8.18 14.79
N ASP A 157 5.23 -7.26 14.33
CA ASP A 157 5.20 -5.87 14.75
C ASP A 157 4.17 -5.01 13.98
N MET A 158 3.64 -5.53 12.86
CA MET A 158 2.77 -4.78 11.95
C MET A 158 1.30 -5.13 12.08
N LEU A 159 0.99 -6.36 12.47
CA LEU A 159 -0.38 -6.85 12.65
C LEU A 159 -0.42 -7.92 13.74
N THR A 160 -1.25 -7.69 14.73
CA THR A 160 -1.62 -8.71 15.71
C THR A 160 -3.09 -9.11 15.48
N PRO A 161 -3.35 -10.20 14.70
CA PRO A 161 -4.71 -10.68 14.48
C PRO A 161 -5.38 -11.07 15.78
N VAL A 162 -6.70 -10.91 15.85
CA VAL A 162 -7.46 -11.44 16.98
C VAL A 162 -7.73 -12.94 16.80
N ALA A 163 -7.78 -13.68 17.91
CA ALA A 163 -8.13 -15.09 17.92
C ALA A 163 -9.65 -15.29 17.76
N ALA A 164 -10.07 -16.53 17.53
CA ALA A 164 -11.48 -16.88 17.30
C ALA A 164 -12.41 -16.50 18.46
N ASP A 165 -11.92 -16.56 19.70
CA ASP A 165 -12.68 -16.20 20.89
C ASP A 165 -13.10 -14.71 20.92
N TRP A 166 -12.35 -13.82 20.25
CA TRP A 166 -12.75 -12.41 20.09
C TRP A 166 -14.10 -12.28 19.36
N PHE A 167 -14.42 -13.20 18.46
CA PHE A 167 -15.68 -13.20 17.70
C PHE A 167 -16.86 -13.77 18.47
N ILE A 168 -16.63 -14.34 19.66
CA ILE A 168 -17.71 -14.73 20.58
C ILE A 168 -18.21 -13.49 21.31
N ARG A 169 -19.52 -13.36 21.42
CA ARG A 169 -20.16 -12.24 22.15
C ARG A 169 -19.81 -12.33 23.63
N GLU A 170 -19.61 -11.19 24.27
CA GLU A 170 -19.26 -11.11 25.69
C GLU A 170 -20.42 -11.56 26.61
N ASP A 171 -21.68 -11.35 26.15
CA ASP A 171 -22.91 -11.74 26.84
C ASP A 171 -23.34 -13.18 26.51
N ALA A 172 -22.54 -13.94 25.77
CA ALA A 172 -22.85 -15.33 25.46
C ALA A 172 -22.84 -16.23 26.72
N ASP A 173 -23.92 -16.96 26.94
CA ASP A 173 -23.95 -18.00 27.99
C ASP A 173 -23.11 -19.20 27.55
N LYS A 174 -21.82 -19.16 27.93
CA LYS A 174 -20.85 -20.23 27.63
C LYS A 174 -21.11 -21.54 28.37
N SER A 175 -22.03 -21.55 29.37
CA SER A 175 -22.42 -22.73 30.11
C SER A 175 -23.61 -23.46 29.47
N SER A 176 -24.31 -22.83 28.54
CA SER A 176 -25.45 -23.44 27.87
C SER A 176 -25.06 -24.66 27.04
N VAL A 177 -25.86 -25.70 27.06
CA VAL A 177 -25.64 -26.92 26.26
C VAL A 177 -25.52 -26.56 24.76
N THR A 178 -26.37 -25.66 24.27
CA THR A 178 -26.35 -25.21 22.86
C THR A 178 -25.03 -24.56 22.49
N TYR A 179 -24.45 -23.72 23.38
CA TYR A 179 -23.13 -23.12 23.15
C TYR A 179 -22.06 -24.22 23.07
N ILE A 180 -21.98 -25.09 24.05
CA ILE A 180 -20.98 -26.15 24.14
C ILE A 180 -21.04 -27.06 22.90
N GLU A 181 -22.24 -27.52 22.52
CA GLU A 181 -22.42 -28.39 21.35
C GLU A 181 -22.09 -27.73 20.04
N SER A 182 -22.46 -26.43 19.85
CA SER A 182 -22.19 -25.73 18.60
C SER A 182 -20.74 -25.31 18.46
N THR A 183 -20.07 -24.90 19.54
CA THR A 183 -18.66 -24.49 19.53
C THR A 183 -17.70 -25.67 19.49
N SER A 184 -18.09 -26.85 20.00
CA SER A 184 -17.24 -28.06 19.94
C SER A 184 -16.92 -28.54 18.53
N ARG A 185 -17.62 -28.01 17.51
CA ARG A 185 -17.38 -28.30 16.08
C ARG A 185 -16.47 -27.28 15.39
N LEU A 186 -16.05 -26.23 16.10
CA LEU A 186 -15.08 -25.25 15.62
C LEU A 186 -13.65 -25.80 15.90
N ASP A 187 -13.19 -26.70 15.04
CA ASP A 187 -11.94 -27.45 15.20
C ASP A 187 -10.74 -26.81 14.48
N MET A 188 -10.98 -25.69 13.76
CA MET A 188 -9.97 -24.91 13.06
C MET A 188 -10.31 -23.43 13.12
N ASP A 189 -9.29 -22.58 12.99
CA ASP A 189 -9.44 -21.14 12.97
C ASP A 189 -9.14 -20.60 11.57
N LEU A 190 -10.19 -20.38 10.78
CA LEU A 190 -10.10 -19.77 9.44
C LEU A 190 -10.57 -18.33 9.49
N PHE A 191 -9.79 -17.46 8.83
CA PHE A 191 -10.08 -16.03 8.81
C PHE A 191 -9.95 -15.46 7.40
N ARG A 192 -10.93 -14.66 7.01
CA ARG A 192 -10.81 -13.82 5.82
C ARG A 192 -10.35 -12.44 6.23
N PHE A 193 -9.25 -12.00 5.63
CA PHE A 193 -8.78 -10.63 5.70
C PHE A 193 -9.13 -9.88 4.41
N GLN A 194 -9.47 -8.59 4.52
CA GLN A 194 -9.75 -7.71 3.37
C GLN A 194 -9.18 -6.32 3.62
N LEU A 195 -8.46 -5.81 2.62
CA LEU A 195 -7.95 -4.44 2.60
C LEU A 195 -9.02 -3.49 2.05
N SER A 196 -9.17 -2.32 2.65
CA SER A 196 -10.02 -1.28 2.09
C SER A 196 -9.34 -0.63 0.87
N PRO A 197 -10.03 -0.49 -0.26
CA PRO A 197 -9.52 0.29 -1.38
C PRO A 197 -9.49 1.79 -1.09
N ASP A 198 -10.35 2.29 -0.20
CA ASP A 198 -10.65 3.70 -0.04
C ASP A 198 -9.86 4.34 1.12
N ASP A 199 -9.50 3.54 2.13
CA ASP A 199 -8.73 3.97 3.30
C ASP A 199 -7.63 2.98 3.66
N TYR A 200 -7.01 3.14 4.84
CA TYR A 200 -5.94 2.27 5.33
C TYR A 200 -6.45 1.33 6.43
N THR A 201 -7.61 0.69 6.18
CA THR A 201 -8.16 -0.31 7.08
C THR A 201 -7.99 -1.73 6.54
N LEU A 202 -7.89 -2.67 7.47
CA LEU A 202 -7.88 -4.11 7.25
C LEU A 202 -8.99 -4.72 8.11
N THR A 203 -9.87 -5.52 7.52
CA THR A 203 -10.90 -6.24 8.27
C THR A 203 -10.52 -7.70 8.42
N GLN A 204 -10.80 -8.29 9.59
CA GLN A 204 -10.68 -9.73 9.86
C GLN A 204 -12.07 -10.27 10.16
N THR A 205 -12.48 -11.27 9.41
CA THR A 205 -13.76 -11.99 9.58
C THR A 205 -13.48 -13.44 9.94
N TYR A 206 -14.16 -13.97 10.94
CA TYR A 206 -14.08 -15.38 11.31
C TYR A 206 -14.96 -16.21 10.38
N THR A 207 -14.36 -17.06 9.56
CA THR A 207 -15.05 -17.80 8.48
C THR A 207 -15.31 -19.26 8.82
N THR A 208 -14.67 -19.82 9.84
CA THR A 208 -14.90 -21.21 10.28
C THR A 208 -16.38 -21.57 10.47
N PRO A 209 -17.25 -20.69 11.04
CA PRO A 209 -18.67 -20.98 11.16
C PRO A 209 -19.37 -21.28 9.83
N GLU A 210 -18.89 -20.71 8.72
CA GLU A 210 -19.45 -20.93 7.39
C GLU A 210 -19.19 -22.37 6.86
N TYR A 211 -18.18 -23.06 7.43
CA TYR A 211 -17.85 -24.44 7.11
C TYR A 211 -18.83 -25.46 7.70
N LEU A 212 -19.52 -25.10 8.78
CA LEU A 212 -20.45 -25.95 9.48
C LEU A 212 -21.75 -26.16 8.68
N ASP A 213 -22.49 -27.21 8.99
CA ASP A 213 -23.83 -27.42 8.45
C ASP A 213 -24.81 -26.31 8.86
N LYS A 214 -25.85 -26.10 8.07
CA LYS A 214 -26.82 -24.99 8.24
C LYS A 214 -27.49 -24.97 9.61
N GLU A 215 -27.74 -26.15 10.20
CA GLU A 215 -28.39 -26.25 11.51
C GLU A 215 -27.44 -25.81 12.62
N THR A 216 -26.19 -26.26 12.58
CA THR A 216 -25.15 -25.86 13.53
C THR A 216 -24.84 -24.38 13.39
N GLN A 217 -24.73 -23.83 12.15
CA GLN A 217 -24.57 -22.39 11.92
C GLN A 217 -25.68 -21.58 12.60
N LYS A 218 -26.95 -22.02 12.45
CA LYS A 218 -28.09 -21.35 13.07
C LYS A 218 -28.05 -21.37 14.59
N LYS A 219 -27.60 -22.47 15.19
CA LYS A 219 -27.43 -22.61 16.64
C LYS A 219 -26.26 -21.74 17.15
N LEU A 220 -25.19 -21.62 16.38
CA LEU A 220 -24.00 -20.88 16.76
C LEU A 220 -24.17 -19.35 16.61
N LYS A 221 -24.93 -18.92 15.59
CA LYS A 221 -25.10 -17.49 15.24
C LYS A 221 -25.43 -16.57 16.42
N PRO A 222 -26.32 -16.90 17.39
CA PRO A 222 -26.61 -16.02 18.51
C PRO A 222 -25.41 -15.73 19.44
N PHE A 223 -24.38 -16.57 19.41
CA PHE A 223 -23.19 -16.45 20.24
C PHE A 223 -22.05 -15.69 19.55
N LEU A 224 -22.18 -15.44 18.23
CA LEU A 224 -21.15 -14.74 17.45
C LEU A 224 -21.43 -13.23 17.35
N LYS A 225 -20.36 -12.44 17.28
CA LYS A 225 -20.43 -11.03 16.87
C LYS A 225 -20.77 -10.97 15.38
N ASP A 226 -21.68 -10.08 15.00
CA ASP A 226 -22.04 -9.86 13.58
C ASP A 226 -21.01 -9.02 12.83
N ALA A 227 -20.23 -8.20 13.53
CA ALA A 227 -19.25 -7.31 12.94
C ALA A 227 -17.85 -7.94 12.86
N PRO A 228 -17.11 -7.71 11.76
CA PRO A 228 -15.71 -8.09 11.68
C PRO A 228 -14.85 -7.24 12.63
N LYS A 229 -13.65 -7.71 12.95
CA LYS A 229 -12.63 -6.86 13.57
C LYS A 229 -12.05 -5.93 12.49
N VAL A 230 -12.00 -4.64 12.79
CA VAL A 230 -11.39 -3.63 11.92
C VAL A 230 -10.10 -3.15 12.57
N PHE A 231 -9.04 -3.13 11.79
CA PHE A 231 -7.74 -2.56 12.14
C PHE A 231 -7.50 -1.33 11.27
N THR A 232 -6.93 -0.29 11.84
CA THR A 232 -6.54 0.92 11.11
C THR A 232 -5.03 1.05 11.11
N TRP A 233 -4.42 1.29 9.94
CA TRP A 233 -2.98 1.52 9.85
C TRP A 233 -2.59 2.84 10.50
N LYS A 234 -1.68 2.78 11.47
CA LYS A 234 -1.13 3.96 12.15
C LYS A 234 0.38 3.87 12.21
N LYS A 235 1.05 4.86 11.62
CA LYS A 235 2.52 4.98 11.60
C LYS A 235 3.22 3.78 10.95
N SER A 236 3.22 2.60 11.60
CA SER A 236 3.93 1.39 11.16
C SER A 236 3.22 0.09 11.51
N SER A 237 2.00 0.12 12.04
CA SER A 237 1.23 -1.06 12.45
C SER A 237 -0.27 -0.87 12.27
N PHE A 238 -0.99 -1.98 12.16
CA PHE A 238 -2.44 -2.04 12.26
C PHE A 238 -2.85 -2.14 13.73
N GLU A 239 -3.75 -1.23 14.16
CA GLU A 239 -4.30 -1.15 15.52
C GLU A 239 -5.83 -1.24 15.53
#